data_1e5049da265edb0c9ca0eea791b1cf24
#
_entry.id   1e5049da265edb0c9ca0eea791b1cf24
#
_cell.length_a   1.000
_cell.length_b   1.000
_cell.length_c   1.000
_cell.angle_alpha   90.00
_cell.angle_beta   90.00
_cell.angle_gamma   90.00
#
_symmetry.space_group_name_H-M   'P 1'
#
loop_
_entity.id
_entity.type
_entity.pdbx_description
1 polymer ?
#
loop_
_entity_poly.entity_id
_entity_poly.type
_entity_poly.pdbx_seq_one_letter_code
_entity_poly.pdbx_strand_id
1 'polypeptide(L)'
;MVKKILITGANGFLGSAITKLGIKKGYKVNILVRKDSNLTNLKSFLSKLKVYYGDLKDVESLNQPIKDSDIIFHVAADYRLWSRKPAEIYATNVFGTENIALKTLIYNKMLIYTSSVATLKLQKDLISDESSEANYDDMTGDYKKSKFLAEKIVSSLTKKKKLKAIIVNPSTPIGEGDIKPTPTGKIILDVLKTKMPAYVDTGLNFVHVDDVAEGHFLALKYGKIGEKYILGGENLNFKNFLDLVSEIGKVPKVRFKINQKYLYFFALINEIIARHIFHYNPSLTLDGLKMSEKKMFFSSEKAKKLLRYRPRNVKNAIKDSVKWTKNYFKLK
;
A
#
# COMPACT_ATOMS: atom_id res chain seq x y z
N MET A 1 8.57 -18.10 24.90
CA MET A 1 9.41 -18.08 23.65
C MET A 1 9.13 -16.82 22.83
N VAL A 2 10.18 -16.23 22.25
CA VAL A 2 10.04 -15.07 21.37
C VAL A 2 9.37 -15.51 20.06
N LYS A 3 8.23 -14.86 19.70
CA LYS A 3 7.51 -15.19 18.46
C LYS A 3 8.33 -14.82 17.22
N LYS A 4 8.24 -15.69 16.21
CA LYS A 4 8.84 -15.48 14.88
C LYS A 4 7.79 -14.93 13.93
N ILE A 5 8.11 -13.86 13.22
CA ILE A 5 7.22 -13.30 12.20
C ILE A 5 7.87 -13.43 10.82
N LEU A 6 7.07 -13.78 9.81
CA LEU A 6 7.47 -13.71 8.42
C LEU A 6 6.84 -12.47 7.78
N ILE A 7 7.65 -11.68 7.06
CA ILE A 7 7.17 -10.53 6.32
C ILE A 7 7.45 -10.74 4.83
N THR A 8 6.41 -10.84 4.01
CA THR A 8 6.55 -10.78 2.57
C THR A 8 6.54 -9.33 2.11
N GLY A 9 7.32 -8.99 1.07
CA GLY A 9 7.45 -7.59 0.63
C GLY A 9 8.22 -6.70 1.61
N ALA A 10 9.03 -7.30 2.49
CA ALA A 10 9.82 -6.61 3.51
C ALA A 10 10.75 -5.51 2.97
N ASN A 11 11.22 -5.65 1.75
CA ASN A 11 12.10 -4.67 1.08
C ASN A 11 11.35 -3.47 0.48
N GLY A 12 10.02 -3.52 0.42
CA GLY A 12 9.16 -2.42 -0.05
C GLY A 12 8.99 -1.31 0.99
N PHE A 13 8.28 -0.26 0.62
CA PHE A 13 8.05 0.92 1.46
C PHE A 13 7.39 0.55 2.80
N LEU A 14 6.15 0.05 2.79
CA LEU A 14 5.44 -0.35 4.00
C LEU A 14 6.08 -1.59 4.67
N GLY A 15 6.52 -2.57 3.87
CA GLY A 15 7.12 -3.80 4.42
C GLY A 15 8.39 -3.53 5.22
N SER A 16 9.22 -2.55 4.82
CA SER A 16 10.43 -2.17 5.55
C SER A 16 10.10 -1.48 6.88
N ALA A 17 9.05 -0.65 6.92
CA ALA A 17 8.57 -0.04 8.16
C ALA A 17 8.05 -1.11 9.16
N ILE A 18 7.28 -2.09 8.68
CA ILE A 18 6.82 -3.23 9.50
C ILE A 18 8.03 -4.06 9.98
N THR A 19 9.02 -4.29 9.13
CA THR A 19 10.24 -5.05 9.48
C THR A 19 11.03 -4.34 10.57
N LYS A 20 11.30 -3.04 10.40
CA LYS A 20 11.99 -2.20 11.39
C LYS A 20 11.25 -2.22 12.74
N LEU A 21 9.94 -2.08 12.70
CA LEU A 21 9.10 -2.08 13.90
C LEU A 21 9.06 -3.47 14.57
N GLY A 22 8.99 -4.55 13.79
CA GLY A 22 9.04 -5.92 14.31
C GLY A 22 10.31 -6.21 15.11
N ILE A 23 11.46 -5.78 14.58
CA ILE A 23 12.75 -5.86 15.30
C ILE A 23 12.70 -5.04 16.60
N LYS A 24 12.20 -3.79 16.54
CA LYS A 24 12.08 -2.90 17.70
C LYS A 24 11.17 -3.48 18.79
N LYS A 25 10.13 -4.21 18.40
CA LYS A 25 9.19 -4.90 19.33
C LYS A 25 9.72 -6.24 19.84
N GLY A 26 10.95 -6.63 19.48
CA GLY A 26 11.60 -7.85 20.00
C GLY A 26 11.20 -9.15 19.30
N TYR A 27 10.53 -9.09 18.13
CA TYR A 27 10.26 -10.29 17.34
C TYR A 27 11.53 -10.81 16.65
N LYS A 28 11.60 -12.13 16.46
CA LYS A 28 12.53 -12.73 15.48
C LYS A 28 11.92 -12.56 14.10
N VAL A 29 12.59 -11.79 13.24
CA VAL A 29 12.03 -11.39 11.95
C VAL A 29 12.63 -12.22 10.83
N ASN A 30 11.77 -12.99 10.17
CA ASN A 30 12.03 -13.66 8.90
C ASN A 30 11.48 -12.79 7.76
N ILE A 31 12.18 -12.75 6.64
CA ILE A 31 11.70 -12.05 5.44
C ILE A 31 11.73 -12.97 4.24
N LEU A 32 10.73 -12.81 3.36
CA LEU A 32 10.70 -13.48 2.05
C LEU A 32 10.90 -12.42 0.96
N VAL A 33 11.96 -12.57 0.18
CA VAL A 33 12.33 -11.67 -0.92
C VAL A 33 12.77 -12.48 -2.14
N ARG A 34 12.66 -11.91 -3.33
CA ARG A 34 13.22 -12.51 -4.54
C ARG A 34 14.75 -12.32 -4.55
N LYS A 35 15.48 -13.18 -5.24
CA LYS A 35 16.95 -13.13 -5.31
C LYS A 35 17.48 -11.79 -5.84
N ASP A 36 16.75 -11.18 -6.77
CA ASP A 36 17.06 -9.91 -7.43
C ASP A 36 16.53 -8.67 -6.69
N SER A 37 15.98 -8.86 -5.49
CA SER A 37 15.35 -7.77 -4.75
C SER A 37 16.36 -6.71 -4.29
N ASN A 38 16.02 -5.44 -4.51
CA ASN A 38 16.74 -4.33 -3.88
C ASN A 38 16.49 -4.31 -2.36
N LEU A 39 17.53 -4.47 -1.55
CA LEU A 39 17.46 -4.52 -0.09
C LEU A 39 17.87 -3.20 0.58
N THR A 40 17.95 -2.09 -0.13
CA THR A 40 18.42 -0.80 0.40
C THR A 40 17.64 -0.38 1.66
N ASN A 41 16.31 -0.56 1.68
CA ASN A 41 15.48 -0.26 2.86
C ASN A 41 15.79 -1.15 4.08
N LEU A 42 16.46 -2.27 3.89
CA LEU A 42 16.78 -3.24 4.96
C LEU A 42 18.24 -3.19 5.39
N LYS A 43 19.10 -2.46 4.64
CA LYS A 43 20.56 -2.51 4.80
C LYS A 43 21.03 -2.29 6.23
N SER A 44 20.45 -1.34 6.96
CA SER A 44 20.88 -0.97 8.33
C SER A 44 20.57 -2.02 9.40
N PHE A 45 19.70 -2.99 9.12
CA PHE A 45 19.29 -4.02 10.07
C PHE A 45 19.25 -5.44 9.47
N LEU A 46 19.86 -5.61 8.31
CA LEU A 46 19.88 -6.88 7.57
C LEU A 46 20.48 -8.04 8.41
N SER A 47 21.51 -7.75 9.22
CA SER A 47 22.14 -8.73 10.12
C SER A 47 21.20 -9.26 11.22
N LYS A 48 20.09 -8.59 11.49
CA LYS A 48 19.07 -9.00 12.48
C LYS A 48 17.95 -9.83 11.85
N LEU A 49 18.00 -10.08 10.55
CA LEU A 49 16.96 -10.76 9.79
C LEU A 49 17.40 -12.17 9.37
N LYS A 50 16.46 -13.09 9.37
CA LYS A 50 16.62 -14.35 8.62
C LYS A 50 15.99 -14.16 7.24
N VAL A 51 16.83 -14.23 6.20
CA VAL A 51 16.40 -14.01 4.81
C VAL A 51 16.08 -15.34 4.15
N TYR A 52 14.88 -15.44 3.59
CA TYR A 52 14.47 -16.52 2.69
C TYR A 52 14.31 -15.96 1.28
N TYR A 53 14.82 -16.68 0.31
CA TYR A 53 14.65 -16.37 -1.11
C TYR A 53 13.53 -17.21 -1.71
N GLY A 54 12.55 -16.55 -2.33
CA GLY A 54 11.41 -17.21 -2.97
C GLY A 54 10.53 -16.22 -3.72
N ASP A 55 9.55 -16.75 -4.45
CA ASP A 55 8.54 -15.99 -5.18
C ASP A 55 7.14 -16.42 -4.73
N LEU A 56 6.21 -15.48 -4.59
CA LEU A 56 4.82 -15.76 -4.22
C LEU A 56 4.13 -16.72 -5.22
N LYS A 57 4.61 -16.76 -6.45
CA LYS A 57 4.11 -17.63 -7.53
C LYS A 57 4.69 -19.04 -7.46
N ASP A 58 5.80 -19.22 -6.76
CA ASP A 58 6.42 -20.53 -6.52
C ASP A 58 6.01 -21.06 -5.14
N VAL A 59 4.99 -21.91 -5.16
CA VAL A 59 4.35 -22.48 -3.95
C VAL A 59 5.35 -23.22 -3.06
N GLU A 60 6.33 -23.90 -3.65
CA GLU A 60 7.33 -24.68 -2.89
C GLU A 60 8.29 -23.77 -2.13
N SER A 61 8.66 -22.61 -2.71
CA SER A 61 9.52 -21.64 -2.05
C SER A 61 8.90 -21.04 -0.77
N LEU A 62 7.57 -21.16 -0.59
CA LEU A 62 6.85 -20.64 0.57
C LEU A 62 6.82 -21.59 1.77
N ASN A 63 7.08 -22.88 1.58
CA ASN A 63 6.93 -23.89 2.62
C ASN A 63 7.81 -23.60 3.84
N GLN A 64 9.11 -23.50 3.63
CA GLN A 64 10.06 -23.35 4.75
C GLN A 64 9.89 -22.01 5.50
N PRO A 65 9.78 -20.84 4.83
CA PRO A 65 9.61 -19.57 5.54
C PRO A 65 8.31 -19.52 6.35
N ILE A 66 7.21 -20.08 5.86
CA ILE A 66 5.94 -20.11 6.60
C ILE A 66 6.01 -21.10 7.76
N LYS A 67 6.57 -22.30 7.55
CA LYS A 67 6.74 -23.32 8.61
C LYS A 67 7.58 -22.77 9.78
N ASP A 68 8.65 -22.06 9.49
CA ASP A 68 9.60 -21.49 10.46
C ASP A 68 9.06 -20.25 11.21
N SER A 69 7.84 -19.82 10.92
CA SER A 69 7.26 -18.61 11.49
C SER A 69 5.94 -18.91 12.21
N ASP A 70 5.59 -18.06 13.19
CA ASP A 70 4.34 -18.18 13.95
C ASP A 70 3.24 -17.31 13.35
N ILE A 71 3.65 -16.18 12.79
CA ILE A 71 2.77 -15.13 12.27
C ILE A 71 3.29 -14.69 10.91
N ILE A 72 2.40 -14.55 9.94
CA ILE A 72 2.70 -14.12 8.59
C ILE A 72 2.12 -12.71 8.37
N PHE A 73 2.97 -11.73 8.11
CA PHE A 73 2.57 -10.42 7.60
C PHE A 73 2.71 -10.46 6.08
N HIS A 74 1.59 -10.58 5.38
CA HIS A 74 1.60 -10.60 3.92
C HIS A 74 1.40 -9.18 3.39
N VAL A 75 2.51 -8.52 3.06
CA VAL A 75 2.56 -7.11 2.63
C VAL A 75 2.91 -6.97 1.15
N ALA A 76 3.51 -8.00 0.57
CA ALA A 76 3.89 -8.01 -0.83
C ALA A 76 2.68 -7.80 -1.75
N ALA A 77 2.78 -6.84 -2.63
CA ALA A 77 1.81 -6.58 -3.68
C ALA A 77 2.47 -5.85 -4.86
N ASP A 78 1.92 -6.04 -6.04
CA ASP A 78 2.18 -5.18 -7.19
C ASP A 78 1.20 -4.01 -7.14
N TYR A 79 1.69 -2.80 -6.88
CA TYR A 79 0.88 -1.58 -6.72
C TYR A 79 0.87 -0.69 -7.97
N ARG A 80 1.34 -1.21 -9.12
CA ARG A 80 1.29 -0.47 -10.39
C ARG A 80 -0.17 -0.20 -10.77
N LEU A 81 -0.53 1.05 -10.96
CA LEU A 81 -1.87 1.45 -11.40
C LEU A 81 -2.08 1.17 -12.89
N TRP A 82 -1.00 0.99 -13.64
CA TRP A 82 -1.01 0.65 -15.05
C TRP A 82 0.14 -0.32 -15.37
N SER A 83 -0.11 -1.27 -16.25
CA SER A 83 0.88 -2.21 -16.75
C SER A 83 0.58 -2.61 -18.19
N ARG A 84 1.63 -2.80 -18.99
CA ARG A 84 1.47 -3.42 -20.33
C ARG A 84 1.04 -4.89 -20.24
N LYS A 85 1.38 -5.54 -19.15
CA LYS A 85 1.07 -6.95 -18.86
C LYS A 85 0.24 -7.06 -17.58
N PRO A 86 -1.07 -6.76 -17.64
CA PRO A 86 -1.94 -6.81 -16.46
C PRO A 86 -1.89 -8.16 -15.74
N ALA A 87 -1.72 -9.25 -16.48
CA ALA A 87 -1.61 -10.61 -15.92
C ALA A 87 -0.52 -10.73 -14.81
N GLU A 88 0.57 -9.95 -14.89
CA GLU A 88 1.61 -9.94 -13.85
C GLU A 88 1.08 -9.41 -12.52
N ILE A 89 0.19 -8.40 -12.55
CA ILE A 89 -0.45 -7.82 -11.36
C ILE A 89 -1.34 -8.88 -10.70
N TYR A 90 -2.16 -9.58 -11.51
CA TYR A 90 -3.03 -10.65 -10.98
C TYR A 90 -2.21 -11.84 -10.47
N ALA A 91 -1.15 -12.23 -11.18
CA ALA A 91 -0.28 -13.32 -10.76
C ALA A 91 0.35 -13.04 -9.37
N THR A 92 0.75 -11.81 -9.12
CA THR A 92 1.34 -11.42 -7.82
C THR A 92 0.27 -11.22 -6.75
N ASN A 93 -0.77 -10.43 -7.05
CA ASN A 93 -1.72 -9.98 -6.05
C ASN A 93 -2.79 -11.03 -5.73
N VAL A 94 -3.27 -11.78 -6.72
CA VAL A 94 -4.33 -12.78 -6.53
C VAL A 94 -3.72 -14.13 -6.21
N PHE A 95 -3.01 -14.74 -7.18
CA PHE A 95 -2.46 -16.08 -7.00
C PHE A 95 -1.36 -16.12 -5.92
N GLY A 96 -0.49 -15.09 -5.86
CA GLY A 96 0.50 -14.99 -4.79
C GLY A 96 -0.12 -14.89 -3.40
N THR A 97 -1.23 -14.13 -3.24
CA THR A 97 -1.96 -14.05 -1.97
C THR A 97 -2.67 -15.37 -1.65
N GLU A 98 -3.27 -16.02 -2.63
CA GLU A 98 -3.90 -17.34 -2.45
C GLU A 98 -2.88 -18.38 -1.96
N ASN A 99 -1.70 -18.45 -2.58
CA ASN A 99 -0.62 -19.34 -2.19
C ASN A 99 -0.18 -19.12 -0.74
N ILE A 100 0.05 -17.85 -0.34
CA ILE A 100 0.39 -17.52 1.05
C ILE A 100 -0.74 -17.94 2.00
N ALA A 101 -2.00 -17.61 1.67
CA ALA A 101 -3.14 -17.93 2.52
C ALA A 101 -3.34 -19.44 2.70
N LEU A 102 -3.24 -20.21 1.62
CA LEU A 102 -3.35 -21.66 1.65
C LEU A 102 -2.21 -22.31 2.46
N LYS A 103 -0.95 -21.92 2.23
CA LYS A 103 0.18 -22.44 3.03
C LYS A 103 0.08 -22.02 4.50
N THR A 104 -0.38 -20.80 4.78
CA THR A 104 -0.63 -20.33 6.16
C THR A 104 -1.71 -21.18 6.85
N LEU A 105 -2.77 -21.52 6.12
CA LEU A 105 -3.82 -22.44 6.60
C LEU A 105 -3.29 -23.83 6.88
N ILE A 106 -2.56 -24.44 5.93
CA ILE A 106 -1.97 -25.79 6.06
C ILE A 106 -1.06 -25.89 7.28
N TYR A 107 -0.22 -24.88 7.51
CA TYR A 107 0.69 -24.85 8.68
C TYR A 107 0.04 -24.28 9.95
N ASN A 108 -1.29 -24.00 9.92
CA ASN A 108 -2.07 -23.46 11.06
C ASN A 108 -1.45 -22.20 11.68
N LYS A 109 -0.96 -21.27 10.86
CA LYS A 109 -0.35 -20.01 11.30
C LYS A 109 -1.35 -18.85 11.30
N MET A 110 -0.98 -17.73 11.93
CA MET A 110 -1.75 -16.49 11.91
C MET A 110 -1.36 -15.65 10.70
N LEU A 111 -2.33 -15.11 9.97
CA LEU A 111 -2.14 -14.23 8.83
C LEU A 111 -2.60 -12.80 9.16
N ILE A 112 -1.73 -11.82 9.00
CA ILE A 112 -2.11 -10.41 8.90
C ILE A 112 -1.97 -10.03 7.43
N TYR A 113 -3.09 -9.90 6.75
CA TYR A 113 -3.14 -9.61 5.32
C TYR A 113 -3.27 -8.10 5.07
N THR A 114 -2.31 -7.54 4.36
CA THR A 114 -2.33 -6.15 3.92
C THR A 114 -3.15 -6.03 2.64
N SER A 115 -4.39 -5.64 2.76
CA SER A 115 -5.24 -5.26 1.64
C SER A 115 -5.06 -3.78 1.30
N SER A 116 -6.09 -3.05 1.00
CA SER A 116 -6.09 -1.62 0.71
C SER A 116 -7.50 -1.06 0.86
N VAL A 117 -7.63 0.23 1.17
CA VAL A 117 -8.91 0.95 1.03
C VAL A 117 -9.43 0.95 -0.42
N ALA A 118 -8.57 0.62 -1.37
CA ALA A 118 -8.93 0.48 -2.79
C ALA A 118 -9.98 -0.63 -3.05
N THR A 119 -10.18 -1.56 -2.11
CA THR A 119 -11.18 -2.65 -2.16
C THR A 119 -12.56 -2.23 -1.66
N LEU A 120 -12.70 -1.01 -1.14
CA LEU A 120 -13.95 -0.50 -0.59
C LEU A 120 -14.70 0.36 -1.62
N LYS A 121 -16.02 0.38 -1.52
CA LYS A 121 -16.86 1.24 -2.34
C LYS A 121 -16.71 2.69 -1.91
N LEU A 122 -16.41 3.55 -2.87
CA LEU A 122 -16.42 4.99 -2.65
C LEU A 122 -17.85 5.50 -2.76
N GLN A 123 -18.33 6.11 -1.69
CA GLN A 123 -19.62 6.80 -1.66
C GLN A 123 -19.43 8.25 -2.11
N LYS A 124 -20.35 8.74 -2.93
CA LYS A 124 -20.29 10.13 -3.40
C LYS A 124 -20.51 11.07 -2.19
N ASP A 125 -19.59 12.00 -2.01
CA ASP A 125 -19.61 13.05 -0.97
C ASP A 125 -19.68 12.54 0.49
N LEU A 126 -19.42 11.22 0.70
CA LEU A 126 -19.40 10.60 2.02
C LEU A 126 -18.02 10.01 2.35
N ILE A 127 -17.79 9.78 3.63
CA ILE A 127 -16.61 9.08 4.13
C ILE A 127 -16.92 7.58 4.16
N SER A 128 -16.16 6.78 3.40
CA SER A 128 -16.30 5.32 3.38
C SER A 128 -15.61 4.68 4.59
N ASP A 129 -16.16 3.56 5.05
CA ASP A 129 -15.63 2.75 6.13
C ASP A 129 -15.63 1.25 5.77
N GLU A 130 -15.37 0.38 6.75
CA GLU A 130 -15.32 -1.07 6.54
C GLU A 130 -16.66 -1.69 6.14
N SER A 131 -17.79 -1.00 6.36
CA SER A 131 -19.12 -1.41 5.94
C SER A 131 -19.44 -1.07 4.48
N SER A 132 -18.61 -0.25 3.85
CA SER A 132 -18.77 0.18 2.46
C SER A 132 -18.42 -0.98 1.51
N GLU A 133 -19.31 -1.97 1.43
CA GLU A 133 -19.10 -3.14 0.56
C GLU A 133 -19.08 -2.76 -0.91
N ALA A 134 -18.11 -3.32 -1.61
CA ALA A 134 -17.94 -3.13 -3.04
C ALA A 134 -18.16 -4.43 -3.81
N ASN A 135 -18.54 -4.29 -5.07
CA ASN A 135 -18.56 -5.36 -6.05
C ASN A 135 -17.36 -5.24 -6.99
N TYR A 136 -17.11 -6.28 -7.77
CA TYR A 136 -16.02 -6.29 -8.75
C TYR A 136 -16.12 -5.14 -9.76
N ASP A 137 -17.33 -4.80 -10.18
CA ASP A 137 -17.61 -3.73 -11.16
C ASP A 137 -17.39 -2.32 -10.60
N ASP A 138 -17.37 -2.16 -9.26
CA ASP A 138 -16.99 -0.91 -8.62
C ASP A 138 -15.46 -0.64 -8.72
N MET A 139 -14.67 -1.65 -9.10
CA MET A 139 -13.21 -1.57 -9.13
C MET A 139 -12.69 -0.98 -10.43
N THR A 140 -11.99 0.12 -10.35
CA THR A 140 -11.33 0.78 -11.48
C THR A 140 -9.88 0.33 -11.58
N GLY A 141 -9.49 -0.22 -12.74
CA GLY A 141 -8.13 -0.64 -13.05
C GLY A 141 -7.70 -1.96 -12.42
N ASP A 142 -6.66 -2.56 -13.00
CA ASP A 142 -6.20 -3.90 -12.65
C ASP A 142 -5.70 -4.01 -11.20
N TYR A 143 -5.08 -2.96 -10.68
CA TYR A 143 -4.63 -2.94 -9.29
C TYR A 143 -5.80 -3.11 -8.32
N LYS A 144 -6.86 -2.28 -8.42
CA LYS A 144 -8.01 -2.39 -7.51
C LYS A 144 -8.72 -3.72 -7.67
N LYS A 145 -8.94 -4.17 -8.92
CA LYS A 145 -9.54 -5.47 -9.22
C LYS A 145 -8.76 -6.62 -8.59
N SER A 146 -7.45 -6.63 -8.75
CA SER A 146 -6.59 -7.69 -8.17
C SER A 146 -6.59 -7.68 -6.65
N LYS A 147 -6.55 -6.50 -5.99
CA LYS A 147 -6.62 -6.40 -4.53
C LYS A 147 -7.98 -6.84 -4.00
N PHE A 148 -9.07 -6.48 -4.70
CA PHE A 148 -10.41 -6.92 -4.36
C PHE A 148 -10.55 -8.45 -4.39
N LEU A 149 -10.11 -9.09 -5.49
CA LEU A 149 -10.14 -10.54 -5.61
C LEU A 149 -9.30 -11.23 -4.52
N ALA A 150 -8.10 -10.73 -4.27
CA ALA A 150 -7.23 -11.26 -3.22
C ALA A 150 -7.87 -11.14 -1.82
N GLU A 151 -8.51 -10.01 -1.50
CA GLU A 151 -9.23 -9.84 -0.22
C GLU A 151 -10.40 -10.80 -0.11
N LYS A 152 -11.15 -11.03 -1.19
CA LYS A 152 -12.25 -12.01 -1.23
C LYS A 152 -11.76 -13.43 -0.99
N ILE A 153 -10.59 -13.83 -1.55
CA ILE A 153 -9.97 -15.14 -1.32
C ILE A 153 -9.64 -15.31 0.18
N VAL A 154 -8.92 -14.35 0.77
CA VAL A 154 -8.57 -14.42 2.21
C VAL A 154 -9.82 -14.48 3.07
N SER A 155 -10.83 -13.65 2.81
CA SER A 155 -12.09 -13.64 3.53
C SER A 155 -12.84 -14.97 3.40
N SER A 156 -12.88 -15.55 2.20
CA SER A 156 -13.52 -16.85 1.94
C SER A 156 -12.81 -17.98 2.67
N LEU A 157 -11.48 -18.04 2.62
CA LEU A 157 -10.69 -19.05 3.33
C LEU A 157 -10.88 -18.93 4.86
N THR A 158 -10.99 -17.71 5.37
CA THR A 158 -11.26 -17.46 6.79
C THR A 158 -12.65 -17.96 7.20
N LYS A 159 -13.67 -17.62 6.42
CA LYS A 159 -15.07 -18.02 6.73
C LYS A 159 -15.31 -19.52 6.53
N LYS A 160 -14.81 -20.08 5.42
CA LYS A 160 -15.15 -21.46 4.99
C LYS A 160 -14.13 -22.51 5.44
N LYS A 161 -12.86 -22.15 5.60
CA LYS A 161 -11.75 -23.09 5.85
C LYS A 161 -11.02 -22.82 7.16
N LYS A 162 -11.52 -21.91 8.00
CA LYS A 162 -10.94 -21.57 9.31
C LYS A 162 -9.51 -21.01 9.25
N LEU A 163 -9.11 -20.34 8.16
CA LEU A 163 -7.87 -19.59 8.13
C LEU A 163 -7.90 -18.53 9.24
N LYS A 164 -6.88 -18.49 10.08
CA LYS A 164 -6.72 -17.47 11.12
C LYS A 164 -6.18 -16.19 10.47
N ALA A 165 -7.05 -15.36 9.87
CA ALA A 165 -6.63 -14.13 9.22
C ALA A 165 -7.32 -12.90 9.77
N ILE A 166 -6.57 -11.78 9.83
CA ILE A 166 -7.06 -10.42 10.04
C ILE A 166 -6.64 -9.61 8.83
N ILE A 167 -7.56 -8.80 8.31
CA ILE A 167 -7.32 -7.95 7.16
C ILE A 167 -7.08 -6.52 7.62
N VAL A 168 -6.06 -5.87 7.09
CA VAL A 168 -5.84 -4.43 7.28
C VAL A 168 -5.89 -3.72 5.93
N ASN A 169 -6.57 -2.59 5.89
CA ASN A 169 -6.77 -1.78 4.68
C ASN A 169 -6.07 -0.43 4.86
N PRO A 170 -4.75 -0.34 4.56
CA PRO A 170 -4.06 0.95 4.54
C PRO A 170 -4.72 1.91 3.55
N SER A 171 -4.77 3.21 3.92
CA SER A 171 -5.20 4.26 3.01
C SER A 171 -4.04 4.69 2.09
N THR A 172 -3.56 5.92 2.20
CA THR A 172 -2.46 6.43 1.37
C THR A 172 -1.24 6.69 2.25
N PRO A 173 -0.37 5.69 2.47
CA PRO A 173 0.81 5.88 3.30
C PRO A 173 1.83 6.79 2.62
N ILE A 174 2.40 7.71 3.41
CA ILE A 174 3.52 8.58 3.06
C ILE A 174 4.55 8.57 4.20
N GLY A 175 5.80 8.87 3.91
CA GLY A 175 6.86 8.87 4.92
C GLY A 175 8.22 8.53 4.34
N GLU A 176 9.13 8.08 5.21
CA GLU A 176 10.49 7.69 4.86
C GLU A 176 10.55 6.31 4.22
N GLY A 177 11.48 6.09 3.30
CA GLY A 177 11.76 4.77 2.71
C GLY A 177 11.04 4.48 1.39
N ASP A 178 10.35 5.44 0.77
CA ASP A 178 9.69 5.28 -0.54
C ASP A 178 10.70 5.35 -1.70
N ILE A 179 11.71 4.45 -1.67
CA ILE A 179 12.86 4.42 -2.60
C ILE A 179 12.41 4.29 -4.06
N LYS A 180 11.47 3.39 -4.32
CA LYS A 180 10.78 3.28 -5.60
C LYS A 180 9.44 3.99 -5.46
N PRO A 181 9.38 5.28 -5.81
CA PRO A 181 8.25 6.10 -5.44
C PRO A 181 6.91 5.44 -5.74
N THR A 182 6.09 5.30 -4.71
CA THR A 182 4.68 4.96 -4.86
C THR A 182 3.99 6.05 -5.68
N PRO A 183 2.76 5.85 -6.19
CA PRO A 183 2.04 6.90 -6.90
C PRO A 183 2.01 8.23 -6.12
N THR A 184 1.80 8.17 -4.80
CA THR A 184 1.78 9.36 -3.95
C THR A 184 3.18 9.92 -3.68
N GLY A 185 4.18 9.06 -3.46
CA GLY A 185 5.57 9.48 -3.33
C GLY A 185 6.09 10.15 -4.60
N LYS A 186 5.61 9.70 -5.77
CA LYS A 186 5.92 10.36 -7.04
C LYS A 186 5.31 11.76 -7.11
N ILE A 187 4.09 11.96 -6.64
CA ILE A 187 3.46 13.29 -6.55
C ILE A 187 4.32 14.21 -5.68
N ILE A 188 4.73 13.78 -4.49
CA ILE A 188 5.61 14.55 -3.60
C ILE A 188 6.91 14.92 -4.33
N LEU A 189 7.55 13.94 -4.97
CA LEU A 189 8.79 14.15 -5.72
C LEU A 189 8.61 15.14 -6.87
N ASP A 190 7.51 15.04 -7.63
CA ASP A 190 7.22 15.92 -8.77
C ASP A 190 6.92 17.37 -8.30
N VAL A 191 6.24 17.54 -7.17
CA VAL A 191 6.06 18.87 -6.54
C VAL A 191 7.40 19.47 -6.13
N LEU A 192 8.23 18.68 -5.42
CA LEU A 192 9.55 19.15 -4.96
C LEU A 192 10.50 19.49 -6.12
N LYS A 193 10.34 18.82 -7.26
CA LYS A 193 11.08 19.11 -8.51
C LYS A 193 10.44 20.20 -9.37
N THR A 194 9.35 20.83 -8.92
CA THR A 194 8.55 21.80 -9.69
C THR A 194 8.09 21.29 -11.06
N LYS A 195 7.87 19.97 -11.16
CA LYS A 195 7.43 19.29 -12.39
C LYS A 195 5.92 19.07 -12.46
N MET A 196 5.16 19.55 -11.48
CA MET A 196 3.71 19.44 -11.44
C MET A 196 3.05 20.76 -11.85
N PRO A 197 2.61 20.91 -13.11
CA PRO A 197 2.12 22.19 -13.63
C PRO A 197 0.72 22.52 -13.12
N ALA A 198 -0.08 21.49 -12.80
CA ALA A 198 -1.49 21.65 -12.45
C ALA A 198 -2.01 20.47 -11.64
N TYR A 199 -3.22 20.60 -11.08
CA TYR A 199 -3.87 19.55 -10.29
C TYR A 199 -5.35 19.41 -10.70
N VAL A 200 -5.91 18.24 -10.38
CA VAL A 200 -7.35 17.92 -10.50
C VAL A 200 -8.04 18.02 -9.14
N ASP A 201 -9.34 18.30 -9.14
CA ASP A 201 -10.12 18.38 -7.90
C ASP A 201 -10.45 16.98 -7.40
N THR A 202 -9.71 16.53 -6.42
CA THR A 202 -9.88 15.23 -5.76
C THR A 202 -9.44 15.32 -4.30
N GLY A 203 -9.47 14.22 -3.58
CA GLY A 203 -9.01 14.14 -2.19
C GLY A 203 -8.64 12.71 -1.82
N LEU A 204 -7.74 12.60 -0.85
CA LEU A 204 -7.22 11.32 -0.38
C LEU A 204 -7.18 11.30 1.15
N ASN A 205 -7.19 10.10 1.71
CA ASN A 205 -6.88 9.90 3.11
C ASN A 205 -5.39 9.59 3.24
N PHE A 206 -4.63 10.49 3.86
CA PHE A 206 -3.18 10.34 4.05
C PHE A 206 -2.84 9.86 5.44
N VAL A 207 -1.83 8.99 5.54
CA VAL A 207 -1.38 8.42 6.80
C VAL A 207 0.14 8.24 6.81
N HIS A 208 0.77 8.31 7.98
CA HIS A 208 2.19 8.02 8.09
C HIS A 208 2.46 6.52 7.97
N VAL A 209 3.48 6.14 7.21
CA VAL A 209 3.84 4.73 6.98
C VAL A 209 4.11 3.96 8.27
N ASP A 210 4.76 4.59 9.26
CA ASP A 210 5.03 3.96 10.56
C ASP A 210 3.75 3.75 11.37
N ASP A 211 2.73 4.61 11.22
CA ASP A 211 1.43 4.42 11.88
C ASP A 211 0.69 3.24 11.28
N VAL A 212 0.78 3.09 9.95
CA VAL A 212 0.28 1.89 9.27
C VAL A 212 1.01 0.64 9.76
N ALA A 213 2.34 0.70 9.90
CA ALA A 213 3.13 -0.41 10.46
C ALA A 213 2.69 -0.74 11.90
N GLU A 214 2.51 0.26 12.77
CA GLU A 214 1.98 0.06 14.13
C GLU A 214 0.59 -0.55 14.10
N GLY A 215 -0.29 -0.09 13.19
CA GLY A 215 -1.63 -0.63 12.99
C GLY A 215 -1.64 -2.14 12.71
N HIS A 216 -0.65 -2.66 11.98
CA HIS A 216 -0.51 -4.10 11.73
C HIS A 216 -0.23 -4.89 13.02
N PHE A 217 0.64 -4.38 13.89
CA PHE A 217 0.92 -5.02 15.19
C PHE A 217 -0.25 -4.86 16.16
N LEU A 218 -0.98 -3.76 16.11
CA LEU A 218 -2.21 -3.57 16.88
C LEU A 218 -3.31 -4.51 16.40
N ALA A 219 -3.45 -4.72 15.09
CA ALA A 219 -4.37 -5.72 14.54
C ALA A 219 -4.00 -7.14 15.02
N LEU A 220 -2.71 -7.49 15.05
CA LEU A 220 -2.24 -8.75 15.60
C LEU A 220 -2.61 -8.90 17.09
N LYS A 221 -2.53 -7.82 17.87
CA LYS A 221 -2.73 -7.84 19.33
C LYS A 221 -4.20 -7.80 19.73
N TYR A 222 -5.02 -7.01 19.06
CA TYR A 222 -6.38 -6.68 19.46
C TYR A 222 -7.45 -7.03 18.43
N GLY A 223 -7.04 -7.32 17.19
CA GLY A 223 -7.97 -7.59 16.10
C GLY A 223 -8.66 -8.95 16.23
N LYS A 224 -9.85 -9.05 15.66
CA LYS A 224 -10.62 -10.29 15.61
C LYS A 224 -10.40 -11.00 14.27
N ILE A 225 -10.25 -12.32 14.31
CA ILE A 225 -10.17 -13.16 13.11
C ILE A 225 -11.41 -12.94 12.24
N GLY A 226 -11.20 -12.77 10.93
CA GLY A 226 -12.26 -12.51 9.97
C GLY A 226 -12.63 -11.04 9.78
N GLU A 227 -12.17 -10.17 10.67
CA GLU A 227 -12.45 -8.74 10.60
C GLU A 227 -11.43 -7.98 9.71
N LYS A 228 -11.89 -6.86 9.17
CA LYS A 228 -11.06 -5.89 8.46
C LYS A 228 -11.03 -4.55 9.18
N TYR A 229 -9.90 -3.84 9.06
CA TYR A 229 -9.63 -2.58 9.74
C TYR A 229 -8.94 -1.59 8.82
N ILE A 230 -9.52 -0.40 8.64
CA ILE A 230 -8.90 0.68 7.88
C ILE A 230 -7.79 1.32 8.73
N LEU A 231 -6.58 1.29 8.19
CA LEU A 231 -5.42 1.99 8.76
C LEU A 231 -5.20 3.29 7.99
N GLY A 232 -6.03 4.28 8.28
CA GLY A 232 -6.00 5.61 7.68
C GLY A 232 -5.56 6.69 8.67
N GLY A 233 -5.39 7.89 8.15
CA GLY A 233 -5.07 9.10 8.92
C GLY A 233 -6.11 10.19 8.68
N GLU A 234 -5.72 11.27 8.02
CA GLU A 234 -6.57 12.44 7.77
C GLU A 234 -7.02 12.53 6.31
N ASN A 235 -8.28 12.91 6.12
CA ASN A 235 -8.85 13.20 4.81
C ASN A 235 -8.47 14.62 4.38
N LEU A 236 -7.72 14.77 3.30
CA LEU A 236 -7.34 16.07 2.75
C LEU A 236 -7.78 16.20 1.30
N ASN A 237 -8.28 17.38 0.94
CA ASN A 237 -8.37 17.79 -0.46
C ASN A 237 -6.97 17.82 -1.08
N PHE A 238 -6.87 17.39 -2.32
CA PHE A 238 -5.58 17.26 -3.01
C PHE A 238 -4.82 18.59 -3.10
N LYS A 239 -5.52 19.70 -3.31
CA LYS A 239 -4.91 21.04 -3.29
C LYS A 239 -4.23 21.35 -1.95
N ASN A 240 -4.92 21.08 -0.83
CA ASN A 240 -4.37 21.32 0.51
C ASN A 240 -3.11 20.46 0.76
N PHE A 241 -3.14 19.20 0.30
CA PHE A 241 -1.98 18.33 0.37
C PHE A 241 -0.79 18.91 -0.42
N LEU A 242 -1.01 19.36 -1.68
CA LEU A 242 0.03 19.95 -2.51
C LEU A 242 0.58 21.25 -1.91
N ASP A 243 -0.28 22.06 -1.30
CA ASP A 243 0.15 23.29 -0.64
C ASP A 243 1.03 23.02 0.57
N LEU A 244 0.67 22.02 1.40
CA LEU A 244 1.51 21.60 2.53
C LEU A 244 2.86 21.05 2.06
N VAL A 245 2.89 20.22 1.01
CA VAL A 245 4.14 19.70 0.42
C VAL A 245 5.01 20.87 -0.08
N SER A 246 4.41 21.83 -0.78
CA SER A 246 5.13 23.00 -1.31
C SER A 246 5.67 23.91 -0.20
N GLU A 247 4.88 24.17 0.84
CA GLU A 247 5.27 24.99 1.98
C GLU A 247 6.45 24.36 2.74
N ILE A 248 6.31 23.06 3.11
CA ILE A 248 7.34 22.34 3.84
C ILE A 248 8.60 22.15 2.97
N GLY A 249 8.42 21.88 1.69
CA GLY A 249 9.49 21.73 0.70
C GLY A 249 10.16 23.03 0.31
N LYS A 250 9.58 24.21 0.66
CA LYS A 250 10.02 25.55 0.24
C LYS A 250 10.13 25.67 -1.28
N VAL A 251 9.10 25.19 -1.98
CA VAL A 251 8.99 25.24 -3.45
C VAL A 251 7.70 25.97 -3.85
N PRO A 252 7.61 26.49 -5.09
CA PRO A 252 6.39 27.16 -5.58
C PRO A 252 5.15 26.28 -5.47
N LYS A 253 4.01 26.88 -5.09
CA LYS A 253 2.72 26.18 -5.01
C LYS A 253 2.19 25.83 -6.41
N VAL A 254 1.56 24.68 -6.53
CA VAL A 254 0.82 24.29 -7.74
C VAL A 254 -0.48 25.07 -7.79
N ARG A 255 -0.63 26.00 -8.74
CA ARG A 255 -1.75 26.98 -8.77
C ARG A 255 -2.88 26.58 -9.70
N PHE A 256 -2.59 25.94 -10.83
CA PHE A 256 -3.58 25.73 -11.87
C PHE A 256 -4.43 24.49 -11.60
N LYS A 257 -5.75 24.67 -11.56
CA LYS A 257 -6.73 23.58 -11.51
C LYS A 257 -7.15 23.25 -12.94
N ILE A 258 -7.07 21.96 -13.31
CA ILE A 258 -7.52 21.48 -14.61
C ILE A 258 -8.77 20.62 -14.41
N ASN A 259 -9.76 20.79 -15.29
CA ASN A 259 -10.90 19.88 -15.34
C ASN A 259 -10.46 18.55 -15.93
N GLN A 260 -10.73 17.46 -15.21
CA GLN A 260 -10.37 16.08 -15.61
C GLN A 260 -10.85 15.71 -17.02
N LYS A 261 -12.01 16.24 -17.44
CA LYS A 261 -12.60 15.93 -18.77
C LYS A 261 -11.63 16.22 -19.92
N TYR A 262 -10.87 17.30 -19.82
CA TYR A 262 -9.89 17.65 -20.86
C TYR A 262 -8.67 16.72 -20.86
N LEU A 263 -8.40 16.06 -19.74
CA LEU A 263 -7.23 15.17 -19.62
C LEU A 263 -7.48 13.76 -20.17
N TYR A 264 -8.73 13.33 -20.36
CA TYR A 264 -9.05 11.98 -20.85
C TYR A 264 -8.47 11.71 -22.25
N PHE A 265 -8.59 12.68 -23.15
CA PHE A 265 -8.02 12.55 -24.49
C PHE A 265 -6.48 12.40 -24.46
N PHE A 266 -5.83 13.22 -23.67
CA PHE A 266 -4.37 13.13 -23.49
C PHE A 266 -3.94 11.84 -22.82
N ALA A 267 -4.69 11.34 -21.83
CA ALA A 267 -4.42 10.08 -21.17
C ALA A 267 -4.53 8.90 -22.14
N LEU A 268 -5.58 8.89 -22.97
CA LEU A 268 -5.78 7.86 -23.99
C LEU A 268 -4.60 7.79 -24.98
N ILE A 269 -4.21 8.94 -25.54
CA ILE A 269 -3.07 9.01 -26.45
C ILE A 269 -1.78 8.56 -25.74
N ASN A 270 -1.56 9.03 -24.53
CA ASN A 270 -0.38 8.68 -23.73
C ASN A 270 -0.28 7.17 -23.47
N GLU A 271 -1.41 6.51 -23.14
CA GLU A 271 -1.44 5.06 -22.95
C GLU A 271 -1.20 4.28 -24.25
N ILE A 272 -1.76 4.72 -25.37
CA ILE A 272 -1.52 4.09 -26.69
C ILE A 272 -0.03 4.18 -27.04
N ILE A 273 0.56 5.35 -26.93
CA ILE A 273 1.98 5.59 -27.20
C ILE A 273 2.86 4.75 -26.27
N ALA A 274 2.53 4.76 -24.95
CA ALA A 274 3.27 4.00 -23.94
C ALA A 274 3.21 2.49 -24.17
N ARG A 275 2.07 1.99 -24.67
CA ARG A 275 1.86 0.55 -24.92
C ARG A 275 2.53 0.07 -26.19
N HIS A 276 2.40 0.82 -27.26
CA HIS A 276 2.72 0.33 -28.60
C HIS A 276 4.00 0.90 -29.22
N ILE A 277 4.44 2.10 -28.78
CA ILE A 277 5.56 2.80 -29.42
C ILE A 277 6.81 2.84 -28.52
N PHE A 278 6.75 3.55 -27.41
CA PHE A 278 7.93 3.82 -26.59
C PHE A 278 8.09 2.97 -25.34
N HIS A 279 7.15 2.11 -25.03
CA HIS A 279 7.24 1.12 -23.94
C HIS A 279 7.61 1.67 -22.55
N TYR A 280 7.12 2.87 -22.21
CA TYR A 280 7.30 3.49 -20.89
C TYR A 280 6.05 3.35 -19.99
N ASN A 281 6.18 3.74 -18.72
CA ASN A 281 5.03 3.81 -17.80
C ASN A 281 4.43 5.22 -17.85
N PRO A 282 3.20 5.40 -18.36
CA PRO A 282 2.57 6.71 -18.49
C PRO A 282 2.30 7.32 -17.11
N SER A 283 2.60 8.62 -16.97
CA SER A 283 2.33 9.36 -15.73
C SER A 283 0.86 9.76 -15.59
N LEU A 284 0.14 9.85 -16.71
CA LEU A 284 -1.28 10.14 -16.79
C LEU A 284 -1.97 8.95 -17.47
N THR A 285 -2.92 8.31 -16.76
CA THR A 285 -3.65 7.13 -17.21
C THR A 285 -5.15 7.34 -17.13
N LEU A 286 -5.91 6.63 -17.96
CA LEU A 286 -7.38 6.67 -17.93
C LEU A 286 -7.92 6.21 -16.56
N ASP A 287 -7.38 5.13 -16.02
CA ASP A 287 -7.76 4.62 -14.70
C ASP A 287 -7.42 5.61 -13.59
N GLY A 288 -6.25 6.26 -13.67
CA GLY A 288 -5.85 7.30 -12.73
C GLY A 288 -6.82 8.50 -12.73
N LEU A 289 -7.24 8.95 -13.92
CA LEU A 289 -8.23 10.01 -14.05
C LEU A 289 -9.60 9.59 -13.50
N LYS A 290 -10.09 8.41 -13.87
CA LYS A 290 -11.36 7.88 -13.38
C LYS A 290 -11.35 7.73 -11.85
N MET A 291 -10.23 7.31 -11.25
CA MET A 291 -10.09 7.29 -9.79
C MET A 291 -10.13 8.68 -9.17
N SER A 292 -9.62 9.70 -9.85
CA SER A 292 -9.59 11.08 -9.35
C SER A 292 -10.94 11.80 -9.40
N GLU A 293 -11.96 11.24 -10.05
CA GLU A 293 -13.33 11.79 -10.07
C GLU A 293 -14.02 11.75 -8.71
N LYS A 294 -13.59 10.87 -7.83
CA LYS A 294 -14.16 10.70 -6.50
C LYS A 294 -13.12 11.02 -5.42
N LYS A 295 -13.55 11.69 -4.36
CA LYS A 295 -12.73 11.85 -3.17
C LYS A 295 -12.60 10.50 -2.46
N MET A 296 -11.37 10.05 -2.27
CA MET A 296 -11.06 8.81 -1.56
C MET A 296 -10.90 9.09 -0.07
N PHE A 297 -12.02 9.41 0.59
CA PHE A 297 -12.10 9.70 2.01
C PHE A 297 -12.56 8.48 2.80
N PHE A 298 -11.83 8.18 3.87
CA PHE A 298 -12.07 7.00 4.68
C PHE A 298 -12.06 7.32 6.17
N SER A 299 -12.80 6.51 6.95
CA SER A 299 -12.84 6.56 8.40
C SER A 299 -12.01 5.42 9.00
N SER A 300 -11.18 5.73 9.98
CA SER A 300 -10.44 4.74 10.78
C SER A 300 -11.05 4.52 12.16
N GLU A 301 -12.29 4.93 12.39
CA GLU A 301 -12.92 4.91 13.73
C GLU A 301 -13.00 3.50 14.31
N LYS A 302 -13.23 2.49 13.48
CA LYS A 302 -13.21 1.08 13.91
C LYS A 302 -11.83 0.69 14.44
N ALA A 303 -10.77 1.01 13.71
CA ALA A 303 -9.41 0.74 14.15
C ALA A 303 -9.04 1.54 15.42
N LYS A 304 -9.44 2.80 15.52
CA LYS A 304 -9.24 3.62 16.73
C LYS A 304 -9.92 3.01 17.95
N LYS A 305 -11.17 2.59 17.83
CA LYS A 305 -11.96 2.02 18.94
C LYS A 305 -11.47 0.62 19.33
N LEU A 306 -11.30 -0.27 18.36
CA LEU A 306 -11.08 -1.70 18.63
C LEU A 306 -9.60 -2.09 18.71
N LEU A 307 -8.72 -1.42 17.95
CA LEU A 307 -7.28 -1.69 17.94
C LEU A 307 -6.47 -0.71 18.79
N ARG A 308 -7.08 0.35 19.31
CA ARG A 308 -6.39 1.47 19.99
C ARG A 308 -5.43 2.21 19.02
N TYR A 309 -5.76 2.20 17.74
CA TYR A 309 -4.99 2.88 16.70
C TYR A 309 -4.99 4.39 16.90
N ARG A 310 -3.82 5.03 16.82
CA ARG A 310 -3.65 6.48 17.04
C ARG A 310 -2.69 7.03 15.97
N PRO A 311 -3.19 7.31 14.75
CA PRO A 311 -2.35 7.89 13.72
C PRO A 311 -1.96 9.33 14.11
N ARG A 312 -0.72 9.70 13.78
CA ARG A 312 -0.23 11.07 13.97
C ARG A 312 -0.88 12.02 12.98
N ASN A 313 -0.77 13.33 13.27
CA ASN A 313 -1.23 14.38 12.36
C ASN A 313 -0.52 14.27 11.00
N VAL A 314 -1.26 14.47 9.92
CA VAL A 314 -0.80 14.33 8.54
C VAL A 314 0.34 15.31 8.20
N LYS A 315 0.38 16.49 8.81
CA LYS A 315 1.47 17.47 8.59
C LYS A 315 2.83 16.87 8.98
N ASN A 316 2.87 16.06 10.05
CA ASN A 316 4.09 15.35 10.44
C ASN A 316 4.47 14.29 9.39
N ALA A 317 3.50 13.55 8.87
CA ALA A 317 3.74 12.56 7.81
C ALA A 317 4.29 13.21 6.53
N ILE A 318 3.74 14.36 6.14
CA ILE A 318 4.23 15.14 4.99
C ILE A 318 5.64 15.67 5.26
N LYS A 319 5.90 16.21 6.46
CA LYS A 319 7.22 16.72 6.84
C LYS A 319 8.31 15.65 6.75
N ASP A 320 8.05 14.47 7.30
CA ASP A 320 9.00 13.36 7.28
C ASP A 320 9.21 12.84 5.84
N SER A 321 8.14 12.74 5.05
CA SER A 321 8.22 12.35 3.64
C SER A 321 9.02 13.36 2.81
N VAL A 322 8.75 14.66 2.95
CA VAL A 322 9.46 15.73 2.22
C VAL A 322 10.94 15.74 2.59
N LYS A 323 11.26 15.70 3.88
CA LYS A 323 12.65 15.65 4.37
C LYS A 323 13.39 14.46 3.79
N TRP A 324 12.80 13.27 3.89
CA TRP A 324 13.40 12.06 3.37
C TRP A 324 13.58 12.11 1.85
N THR A 325 12.56 12.56 1.10
CA THR A 325 12.59 12.66 -0.36
C THR A 325 13.69 13.62 -0.81
N LYS A 326 13.80 14.81 -0.18
CA LYS A 326 14.88 15.76 -0.50
C LYS A 326 16.26 15.14 -0.28
N ASN A 327 16.46 14.48 0.84
CA ASN A 327 17.75 13.85 1.17
C ASN A 327 18.08 12.69 0.21
N TYR A 328 17.14 11.78 -0.01
CA TYR A 328 17.37 10.58 -0.82
C TYR A 328 17.60 10.92 -2.30
N PHE A 329 16.81 11.82 -2.87
CA PHE A 329 16.93 12.25 -4.26
C PHE A 329 17.88 13.45 -4.44
N LYS A 330 18.61 13.88 -3.40
CA LYS A 330 19.56 14.99 -3.42
C LYS A 330 18.98 16.28 -4.00
N LEU A 331 17.75 16.65 -3.57
CA LEU A 331 17.08 17.88 -3.97
C LEU A 331 17.53 19.03 -3.06
N LYS A 332 17.66 20.23 -3.66
CA LYS A 332 17.99 21.48 -2.93
C LYS A 332 16.84 21.97 -2.07
#